data_218bcceb42a9970e2d75a0b4e1c94e68
#
_entry.id   218bcceb42a9970e2d75a0b4e1c94e68
#
_cell.length_a   1.000
_cell.length_b   1.000
_cell.length_c   1.000
_cell.angle_alpha   90.00
_cell.angle_beta   90.00
_cell.angle_gamma   90.00
#
_symmetry.space_group_name_H-M   'P 1'
#
loop_
_entity.id
_entity.type
_entity.pdbx_description
1 polymer ?
#
loop_
_entity_poly.entity_id
_entity_poly.type
_entity_poly.pdbx_seq_one_letter_code
_entity_poly.pdbx_strand_id
1 'polypeptide(L)'
;IDTLRWDLGYMGNARAVSPKIDALAARSVVFEKAYALASYTSKSLAPALIGKYPNETHRGWAHFNLFGKADTFVAERLQRAGVHTLSVQGYWYFFQEGAGFERGFDVIDRSAAPKSIQVEGDRSFNSEKISDAAIALLAKPETTDKPFFMWAHYVDPHAEYVKHEGFDFGGTGRDLYDSEVAYVDHHVGRVIEAIDKSPLKDRTIIMVTSDHGEAFGEHGMVRHGFELWEELIRVPLIVHVPGVSPRKVAVRRGAIDLVPTVLDLFRLPMPQGDGTDFVSGTSLLLDLVQ
;
A
#
# COMPACT_ATOMS: atom_id res chain seq x y z
N ILE A 1 -3.06 0.91 -0.79
CA ILE A 1 -4.50 1.19 -0.80
C ILE A 1 -5.20 -0.13 -0.51
N ASP A 2 -6.05 -0.17 0.52
CA ASP A 2 -6.77 -1.38 0.93
C ASP A 2 -7.79 -1.80 -0.14
N THR A 3 -7.96 -3.11 -0.35
CA THR A 3 -8.91 -3.72 -1.30
C THR A 3 -8.85 -3.23 -2.76
N LEU A 4 -7.81 -2.51 -3.18
CA LEU A 4 -7.74 -1.96 -4.53
C LEU A 4 -7.46 -3.05 -5.56
N ARG A 5 -8.43 -3.31 -6.43
CA ARG A 5 -8.31 -4.25 -7.55
C ARG A 5 -7.31 -3.77 -8.59
N TRP A 6 -6.71 -4.73 -9.29
CA TRP A 6 -5.77 -4.47 -10.39
C TRP A 6 -6.42 -3.84 -11.64
N ASP A 7 -7.74 -4.00 -11.84
CA ASP A 7 -8.48 -3.61 -13.03
C ASP A 7 -8.76 -2.09 -13.09
N LEU A 8 -7.70 -1.30 -13.05
CA LEU A 8 -7.71 0.15 -13.18
C LEU A 8 -7.62 0.60 -14.65
N GLY A 9 -7.72 1.92 -14.91
CA GLY A 9 -7.75 2.47 -16.28
C GLY A 9 -6.51 2.09 -17.08
N TYR A 10 -5.29 2.16 -16.53
CA TYR A 10 -4.05 1.76 -17.20
C TYR A 10 -3.99 0.26 -17.54
N MET A 11 -4.86 -0.56 -16.95
CA MET A 11 -5.03 -2.00 -17.26
C MET A 11 -6.23 -2.28 -18.15
N GLY A 12 -6.92 -1.25 -18.66
CA GLY A 12 -8.00 -1.36 -19.63
C GLY A 12 -9.41 -1.22 -19.08
N ASN A 13 -9.60 -0.78 -17.83
CA ASN A 13 -10.93 -0.44 -17.34
C ASN A 13 -11.49 0.74 -18.15
N ALA A 14 -12.69 0.57 -18.69
CA ALA A 14 -13.35 1.62 -19.48
C ALA A 14 -13.93 2.75 -18.64
N ARG A 15 -14.09 2.55 -17.33
CA ARG A 15 -14.54 3.57 -16.38
C ARG A 15 -13.36 4.42 -15.92
N ALA A 16 -13.54 5.71 -15.81
CA ALA A 16 -12.50 6.65 -15.37
C ALA A 16 -12.39 6.66 -13.83
N VAL A 17 -12.09 5.49 -13.25
CA VAL A 17 -12.01 5.32 -11.79
C VAL A 17 -10.65 5.71 -11.21
N SER A 18 -9.60 5.81 -12.03
CA SER A 18 -8.22 5.99 -11.55
C SER A 18 -7.37 6.95 -12.39
N PRO A 19 -7.90 8.11 -12.85
CA PRO A 19 -7.18 8.97 -13.78
C PRO A 19 -5.84 9.51 -13.25
N LYS A 20 -5.67 9.68 -11.94
CA LYS A 20 -4.42 10.15 -11.33
C LYS A 20 -3.39 9.03 -11.22
N ILE A 21 -3.81 7.85 -10.79
CA ILE A 21 -2.98 6.64 -10.77
C ILE A 21 -2.59 6.24 -12.18
N ASP A 22 -3.51 6.34 -13.16
CA ASP A 22 -3.22 6.08 -14.58
C ASP A 22 -2.18 7.04 -15.14
N ALA A 23 -2.25 8.33 -14.77
CA ALA A 23 -1.24 9.32 -15.15
C ALA A 23 0.14 9.02 -14.52
N LEU A 24 0.17 8.51 -13.28
CA LEU A 24 1.42 8.02 -12.67
C LEU A 24 1.93 6.78 -13.42
N ALA A 25 1.07 5.82 -13.71
CA ALA A 25 1.41 4.59 -14.43
C ALA A 25 2.02 4.88 -15.81
N ALA A 26 1.50 5.89 -16.52
CA ALA A 26 2.01 6.29 -17.84
C ALA A 26 3.48 6.76 -17.82
N ARG A 27 4.03 7.13 -16.67
CA ARG A 27 5.42 7.56 -16.48
C ARG A 27 6.23 6.66 -15.53
N SER A 28 5.78 5.43 -15.32
CA SER A 28 6.32 4.52 -14.32
C SER A 28 6.62 3.13 -14.90
N VAL A 29 7.29 2.30 -14.11
CA VAL A 29 7.34 0.86 -14.33
C VAL A 29 6.08 0.24 -13.77
N VAL A 30 5.31 -0.46 -14.60
CA VAL A 30 4.03 -1.09 -14.28
C VAL A 30 4.19 -2.60 -14.31
N PHE A 31 3.86 -3.27 -13.22
CA PHE A 31 3.87 -4.73 -13.13
C PHE A 31 2.47 -5.26 -13.48
N GLU A 32 2.34 -5.88 -14.64
CA GLU A 32 1.04 -6.36 -15.14
C GLU A 32 0.47 -7.53 -14.33
N LYS A 33 1.33 -8.27 -13.63
CA LYS A 33 0.98 -9.47 -12.85
C LYS A 33 1.59 -9.41 -11.46
N ALA A 34 1.10 -8.48 -10.64
CA ALA A 34 1.48 -8.38 -9.25
C ALA A 34 0.42 -9.03 -8.33
N TYR A 35 0.88 -9.72 -7.29
CA TYR A 35 0.01 -10.49 -6.42
C TYR A 35 0.24 -10.19 -4.94
N ALA A 36 -0.86 -10.03 -4.22
CA ALA A 36 -0.91 -9.98 -2.77
C ALA A 36 -0.51 -11.33 -2.15
N LEU A 37 -0.18 -11.35 -0.87
CA LEU A 37 0.20 -12.57 -0.15
C LEU A 37 -0.99 -13.35 0.41
N ALA A 38 -2.14 -12.70 0.52
CA ALA A 38 -3.42 -13.25 0.93
C ALA A 38 -4.54 -12.31 0.48
N SER A 39 -5.78 -12.76 0.57
CA SER A 39 -6.97 -11.97 0.28
C SER A 39 -7.56 -11.29 1.52
N TYR A 40 -6.73 -10.93 2.50
CA TYR A 40 -7.16 -10.35 3.76
C TYR A 40 -6.06 -9.50 4.39
N THR A 41 -6.37 -8.29 4.83
CA THR A 41 -5.41 -7.26 5.28
C THR A 41 -4.39 -7.78 6.28
N SER A 42 -4.82 -8.38 7.39
CA SER A 42 -3.89 -8.83 8.44
C SER A 42 -2.98 -9.97 8.00
N LYS A 43 -3.37 -10.73 6.98
CA LYS A 43 -2.61 -11.87 6.45
C LYS A 43 -1.78 -11.54 5.22
N SER A 44 -2.02 -10.39 4.60
CA SER A 44 -1.27 -9.92 3.43
C SER A 44 -0.31 -8.80 3.79
N LEU A 45 -0.80 -7.72 4.40
CA LEU A 45 -0.04 -6.49 4.56
C LEU A 45 1.17 -6.64 5.50
N ALA A 46 0.97 -7.20 6.70
CA ALA A 46 2.10 -7.37 7.62
C ALA A 46 3.18 -8.30 7.08
N PRO A 47 2.87 -9.51 6.54
CA PRO A 47 3.85 -10.34 5.84
C PRO A 47 4.57 -9.60 4.71
N ALA A 48 3.86 -8.79 3.91
CA ALA A 48 4.47 -7.98 2.86
C ALA A 48 5.44 -6.91 3.41
N LEU A 49 5.13 -6.29 4.56
CA LEU A 49 6.00 -5.31 5.24
C LEU A 49 7.12 -5.95 6.07
N ILE A 50 7.03 -7.25 6.34
CA ILE A 50 8.09 -8.06 6.96
C ILE A 50 9.02 -8.65 5.87
N GLY A 51 8.50 -8.94 4.69
CA GLY A 51 9.19 -9.60 3.59
C GLY A 51 9.21 -11.12 3.72
N LYS A 52 8.17 -11.71 4.30
CA LYS A 52 7.99 -13.15 4.50
C LYS A 52 6.65 -13.61 3.97
N TYR A 53 6.54 -14.88 3.58
CA TYR A 53 5.23 -15.46 3.34
C TYR A 53 4.42 -15.58 4.65
N PRO A 54 3.07 -15.56 4.59
CA PRO A 54 2.25 -15.62 5.80
C PRO A 54 2.53 -16.82 6.72
N ASN A 55 2.92 -17.95 6.18
CA ASN A 55 3.28 -19.16 6.94
C ASN A 55 4.71 -19.12 7.54
N GLU A 56 5.52 -18.15 7.16
CA GLU A 56 6.88 -17.94 7.69
C GLU A 56 6.90 -16.91 8.84
N THR A 57 5.79 -16.23 9.08
CA THR A 57 5.68 -15.21 10.13
C THR A 57 5.31 -15.80 11.48
N HIS A 58 5.81 -15.20 12.55
CA HIS A 58 5.45 -15.53 13.94
C HIS A 58 4.23 -14.70 14.36
N ARG A 59 3.05 -15.07 13.85
CA ARG A 59 1.81 -14.35 14.10
C ARG A 59 0.90 -15.05 15.10
N GLY A 60 0.04 -14.27 15.76
CA GLY A 60 -1.04 -14.79 16.58
C GLY A 60 -2.11 -15.49 15.74
N TRP A 61 -3.01 -16.23 16.41
CA TRP A 61 -4.09 -17.00 15.78
C TRP A 61 -5.40 -16.21 15.64
N ALA A 62 -5.48 -14.99 16.16
CA ALA A 62 -6.66 -14.15 16.07
C ALA A 62 -6.98 -13.79 14.60
N HIS A 63 -8.23 -13.42 14.32
CA HIS A 63 -8.65 -12.93 13.01
C HIS A 63 -7.78 -11.78 12.55
N PHE A 64 -7.61 -10.77 13.39
CA PHE A 64 -6.57 -9.75 13.25
C PHE A 64 -5.29 -10.26 13.90
N ASN A 65 -4.32 -10.64 13.08
CA ASN A 65 -3.09 -11.24 13.56
C ASN A 65 -2.23 -10.21 14.31
N LEU A 66 -1.61 -10.65 15.39
CA LEU A 66 -0.60 -9.90 16.10
C LEU A 66 0.79 -10.46 15.76
N PHE A 67 1.78 -9.61 15.57
CA PHE A 67 3.12 -9.98 15.13
C PHE A 67 4.15 -9.70 16.23
N GLY A 68 4.78 -10.75 16.72
CA GLY A 68 5.79 -10.68 17.76
C GLY A 68 7.11 -10.07 17.30
N LYS A 69 8.03 -9.86 18.26
CA LYS A 69 9.37 -9.30 17.99
C LYS A 69 10.31 -10.21 17.18
N ALA A 70 9.91 -11.47 16.94
CA ALA A 70 10.66 -12.39 16.10
C ALA A 70 10.62 -12.01 14.60
N ASP A 71 9.62 -11.23 14.20
CA ASP A 71 9.51 -10.69 12.87
C ASP A 71 9.91 -9.20 12.85
N THR A 72 10.75 -8.82 11.91
CA THR A 72 11.25 -7.44 11.77
C THR A 72 10.56 -6.76 10.60
N PHE A 73 9.83 -5.69 10.83
CA PHE A 73 9.21 -4.87 9.80
C PHE A 73 10.24 -4.05 9.03
N VAL A 74 9.95 -3.74 7.77
CA VAL A 74 10.84 -2.93 6.91
C VAL A 74 11.18 -1.58 7.55
N ALA A 75 10.21 -0.93 8.20
CA ALA A 75 10.44 0.35 8.88
C ALA A 75 11.49 0.23 10.01
N GLU A 76 11.50 -0.87 10.77
CA GLU A 76 12.54 -1.10 11.79
C GLU A 76 13.93 -1.25 11.18
N ARG A 77 14.02 -1.90 10.02
CA ARG A 77 15.30 -2.06 9.29
C ARG A 77 15.82 -0.71 8.80
N LEU A 78 14.93 0.07 8.21
CA LEU A 78 15.23 1.40 7.70
C LEU A 78 15.62 2.37 8.82
N GLN A 79 14.87 2.38 9.93
CA GLN A 79 15.15 3.22 11.10
C GLN A 79 16.53 2.90 11.69
N ARG A 80 16.86 1.62 11.86
CA ARG A 80 18.19 1.17 12.34
C ARG A 80 19.32 1.61 11.41
N ALA A 81 19.04 1.79 10.12
CA ALA A 81 19.99 2.28 9.12
C ALA A 81 20.05 3.81 9.03
N GLY A 82 19.31 4.54 9.86
CA GLY A 82 19.28 6.01 9.90
C GLY A 82 18.38 6.65 8.84
N VAL A 83 17.52 5.88 8.18
CA VAL A 83 16.46 6.42 7.32
C VAL A 83 15.35 6.98 8.19
N HIS A 84 14.89 8.20 7.90
CA HIS A 84 13.76 8.79 8.60
C HIS A 84 12.46 8.13 8.17
N THR A 85 11.75 7.52 9.11
CA THR A 85 10.60 6.67 8.83
C THR A 85 9.29 7.30 9.28
N LEU A 86 8.34 7.42 8.36
CA LEU A 86 7.08 8.11 8.54
C LEU A 86 5.91 7.19 8.18
N SER A 87 4.84 7.27 8.96
CA SER A 87 3.60 6.55 8.72
C SER A 87 2.41 7.48 8.83
N VAL A 88 1.49 7.42 7.88
CA VAL A 88 0.20 8.12 7.90
C VAL A 88 -0.89 7.07 7.77
N GLN A 89 -1.68 6.90 8.82
CA GLN A 89 -2.64 5.80 8.93
C GLN A 89 -3.90 6.22 9.65
N GLY A 90 -5.03 5.61 9.24
CA GLY A 90 -6.32 5.81 9.88
C GLY A 90 -6.99 4.52 10.36
N TYR A 91 -6.43 3.34 10.02
CA TYR A 91 -7.07 2.06 10.32
C TYR A 91 -6.81 1.61 11.75
N TRP A 92 -7.87 1.39 12.55
CA TRP A 92 -7.79 1.05 13.97
C TRP A 92 -6.93 -0.19 14.28
N TYR A 93 -6.95 -1.20 13.41
CA TYR A 93 -6.18 -2.43 13.58
C TYR A 93 -4.67 -2.17 13.69
N PHE A 94 -4.15 -1.20 12.95
CA PHE A 94 -2.72 -0.90 12.96
C PHE A 94 -2.23 -0.30 14.29
N PHE A 95 -3.16 0.19 15.10
CA PHE A 95 -2.87 0.75 16.43
C PHE A 95 -3.15 -0.20 17.57
N GLN A 96 -3.59 -1.44 17.28
CA GLN A 96 -3.71 -2.47 18.30
C GLN A 96 -2.36 -2.83 18.88
N GLU A 97 -2.27 -2.96 20.22
CA GLU A 97 -1.08 -3.44 20.89
C GLU A 97 -0.68 -4.83 20.35
N GLY A 98 0.56 -4.95 19.90
CA GLY A 98 1.10 -6.17 19.32
C GLY A 98 0.77 -6.40 17.85
N ALA A 99 0.02 -5.52 17.17
CA ALA A 99 -0.19 -5.61 15.72
C ALA A 99 1.11 -5.37 14.94
N GLY A 100 2.01 -4.53 15.46
CA GLY A 100 3.37 -4.35 14.98
C GLY A 100 3.54 -3.26 13.91
N PHE A 101 2.46 -2.69 13.40
CA PHE A 101 2.51 -1.71 12.31
C PHE A 101 3.08 -0.34 12.71
N GLU A 102 3.17 -0.06 14.00
CA GLU A 102 3.81 1.14 14.56
C GLU A 102 5.33 1.00 14.69
N ARG A 103 5.86 -0.21 14.59
CA ARG A 103 7.27 -0.50 14.87
C ARG A 103 8.20 0.08 13.80
N GLY A 104 9.22 0.77 14.25
CA GLY A 104 10.27 1.33 13.41
C GLY A 104 9.90 2.65 12.70
N PHE A 105 8.80 3.28 13.06
CA PHE A 105 8.47 4.62 12.58
C PHE A 105 8.88 5.70 13.56
N ASP A 106 9.61 6.71 13.08
CA ASP A 106 9.99 7.90 13.86
C ASP A 106 8.79 8.85 14.04
N VAL A 107 7.93 8.90 13.03
CA VAL A 107 6.71 9.70 13.04
C VAL A 107 5.52 8.86 12.62
N ILE A 108 4.47 8.86 13.43
CA ILE A 108 3.19 8.24 13.09
C ILE A 108 2.11 9.30 13.19
N ASP A 109 1.54 9.71 12.06
CA ASP A 109 0.38 10.57 12.00
C ASP A 109 -0.90 9.73 12.08
N ARG A 110 -1.73 10.00 13.08
CA ARG A 110 -3.01 9.34 13.35
C ARG A 110 -4.19 10.28 13.20
N SER A 111 -4.01 11.42 12.59
CA SER A 111 -5.06 12.45 12.47
C SER A 111 -6.28 11.98 11.68
N ALA A 112 -6.07 11.00 10.79
CA ALA A 112 -7.14 10.35 10.04
C ALA A 112 -7.86 9.23 10.81
N ALA A 113 -7.31 8.79 11.96
CA ALA A 113 -7.92 7.71 12.73
C ALA A 113 -9.25 8.16 13.38
N PRO A 114 -10.24 7.26 13.49
CA PRO A 114 -11.48 7.56 14.18
C PRO A 114 -11.23 7.81 15.67
N LYS A 115 -12.01 8.73 16.28
CA LYS A 115 -11.89 9.07 17.70
C LYS A 115 -12.31 7.95 18.65
N SER A 116 -13.07 6.98 18.16
CA SER A 116 -13.50 5.79 18.91
C SER A 116 -13.38 4.56 18.02
N ILE A 117 -12.97 3.44 18.61
CA ILE A 117 -12.94 2.14 17.93
C ILE A 117 -14.42 1.72 17.75
N GLN A 118 -14.93 1.84 16.54
CA GLN A 118 -16.21 1.26 16.16
C GLN A 118 -15.93 0.03 15.31
N VAL A 119 -16.19 -1.14 15.89
CA VAL A 119 -16.00 -2.45 15.23
C VAL A 119 -17.07 -2.71 14.17
N GLU A 120 -18.19 -1.95 14.20
CA GLU A 120 -19.30 -2.08 13.27
C GLU A 120 -19.31 -0.90 12.29
N GLY A 121 -19.05 -1.21 11.02
CA GLY A 121 -19.15 -0.28 9.90
C GLY A 121 -18.06 0.78 9.90
N ASP A 122 -16.95 0.47 9.27
CA ASP A 122 -15.82 1.37 9.06
C ASP A 122 -16.19 2.53 8.10
N ARG A 123 -17.14 3.38 8.48
CA ARG A 123 -17.51 4.61 7.77
C ARG A 123 -16.58 5.78 8.05
N SER A 124 -15.49 5.53 8.74
CA SER A 124 -14.57 6.57 9.22
C SER A 124 -13.33 6.75 8.35
N PHE A 125 -13.30 6.14 7.18
CA PHE A 125 -12.20 6.25 6.25
C PHE A 125 -12.14 7.65 5.67
N ASN A 126 -10.94 8.15 5.49
CA ASN A 126 -10.79 9.52 5.09
C ASN A 126 -9.49 9.71 4.30
N SER A 127 -9.53 9.36 3.02
CA SER A 127 -8.41 9.60 2.11
C SER A 127 -7.98 11.07 2.06
N GLU A 128 -8.91 12.00 2.25
CA GLU A 128 -8.59 13.42 2.35
C GLU A 128 -7.62 13.70 3.49
N LYS A 129 -7.92 13.24 4.71
CA LYS A 129 -7.06 13.45 5.88
C LYS A 129 -5.72 12.73 5.77
N ILE A 130 -5.69 11.51 5.22
CA ILE A 130 -4.44 10.79 4.94
C ILE A 130 -3.57 11.64 4.02
N SER A 131 -4.13 12.16 2.93
CA SER A 131 -3.39 12.98 1.98
C SER A 131 -2.95 14.31 2.57
N ASP A 132 -3.81 14.98 3.34
CA ASP A 132 -3.46 16.23 4.02
C ASP A 132 -2.28 16.03 4.98
N ALA A 133 -2.30 14.98 5.79
CA ALA A 133 -1.22 14.65 6.71
C ALA A 133 0.07 14.29 5.96
N ALA A 134 -0.01 13.48 4.90
CA ALA A 134 1.13 13.12 4.08
C ALA A 134 1.77 14.35 3.44
N ILE A 135 0.97 15.24 2.84
CA ILE A 135 1.44 16.50 2.24
C ILE A 135 2.08 17.40 3.30
N ALA A 136 1.46 17.53 4.46
CA ALA A 136 2.00 18.34 5.55
C ALA A 136 3.34 17.81 6.07
N LEU A 137 3.53 16.50 6.14
CA LEU A 137 4.80 15.88 6.51
C LEU A 137 5.87 16.10 5.42
N LEU A 138 5.52 15.90 4.14
CA LEU A 138 6.43 16.08 3.02
C LEU A 138 6.87 17.55 2.83
N ALA A 139 6.08 18.51 3.29
CA ALA A 139 6.41 19.94 3.24
C ALA A 139 7.42 20.38 4.31
N LYS A 140 7.71 19.55 5.31
CA LYS A 140 8.62 19.87 6.41
C LYS A 140 10.06 19.54 6.05
N PRO A 141 11.01 20.50 6.10
CA PRO A 141 12.42 20.24 5.85
C PRO A 141 12.99 19.12 6.73
N GLU A 142 12.66 19.10 8.02
CA GLU A 142 13.12 18.08 8.96
C GLU A 142 12.71 16.66 8.55
N THR A 143 11.66 16.52 7.75
CA THR A 143 11.20 15.23 7.19
C THR A 143 12.04 14.81 5.98
N THR A 144 12.37 15.77 5.11
CA THR A 144 12.85 15.51 3.74
C THR A 144 14.31 15.84 3.50
N ASP A 145 15.00 16.47 4.44
CA ASP A 145 16.45 16.80 4.36
C ASP A 145 17.35 15.57 4.49
N LYS A 146 16.80 14.46 4.99
CA LYS A 146 17.46 13.16 5.10
C LYS A 146 16.79 12.16 4.17
N PRO A 147 17.44 11.02 3.86
CA PRO A 147 16.74 9.89 3.26
C PRO A 147 15.54 9.51 4.12
N PHE A 148 14.37 9.43 3.50
CA PHE A 148 13.14 9.10 4.22
C PHE A 148 12.37 7.97 3.53
N PHE A 149 11.58 7.27 4.32
CA PHE A 149 10.57 6.30 3.90
C PHE A 149 9.23 6.72 4.48
N MET A 150 8.21 6.85 3.63
CA MET A 150 6.85 7.15 4.08
C MET A 150 5.92 6.03 3.64
N TRP A 151 5.11 5.52 4.57
CA TRP A 151 3.99 4.64 4.30
C TRP A 151 2.68 5.36 4.61
N ALA A 152 1.88 5.62 3.57
CA ALA A 152 0.53 6.15 3.69
C ALA A 152 -0.48 5.05 3.31
N HIS A 153 -1.40 4.71 4.21
CA HIS A 153 -2.37 3.65 4.00
C HIS A 153 -3.79 4.21 3.87
N TYR A 154 -4.39 3.99 2.70
CA TYR A 154 -5.74 4.42 2.35
C TYR A 154 -6.69 3.25 2.45
N VAL A 155 -7.87 3.44 3.06
CA VAL A 155 -8.81 2.36 3.38
C VAL A 155 -10.18 2.56 2.72
N ASP A 156 -10.45 3.70 2.11
CA ASP A 156 -11.79 4.03 1.56
C ASP A 156 -12.39 2.94 0.62
N PRO A 157 -11.65 2.22 -0.25
CA PRO A 157 -12.24 1.17 -1.06
C PRO A 157 -12.71 -0.06 -0.27
N HIS A 158 -12.45 -0.13 1.02
CA HIS A 158 -12.92 -1.22 1.88
C HIS A 158 -14.44 -1.11 2.15
N ALA A 159 -15.11 -2.25 2.27
CA ALA A 159 -16.55 -2.29 2.59
C ALA A 159 -16.82 -1.68 3.99
N GLU A 160 -17.95 -0.97 4.21
CA GLU A 160 -19.08 -0.84 3.29
C GLU A 160 -18.85 0.34 2.34
N TYR A 161 -19.12 0.13 1.06
CA TYR A 161 -18.89 1.15 0.04
C TYR A 161 -19.95 2.25 0.11
N VAL A 162 -19.51 3.50 -0.03
CA VAL A 162 -20.38 4.66 -0.09
C VAL A 162 -20.17 5.42 -1.40
N LYS A 163 -21.16 6.19 -1.78
CA LYS A 163 -21.06 7.10 -2.91
C LYS A 163 -20.46 8.41 -2.45
N HIS A 164 -19.35 8.82 -3.06
CA HIS A 164 -18.76 10.13 -2.84
C HIS A 164 -19.33 11.17 -3.81
N GLU A 165 -19.55 12.38 -3.33
CA GLU A 165 -19.97 13.50 -4.16
C GLU A 165 -18.93 13.79 -5.25
N GLY A 166 -19.39 13.93 -6.49
CA GLY A 166 -18.51 14.13 -7.65
C GLY A 166 -17.97 12.85 -8.30
N PHE A 167 -18.21 11.66 -7.68
CA PHE A 167 -17.74 10.37 -8.18
C PHE A 167 -18.91 9.38 -8.33
N ASP A 168 -19.77 9.60 -9.34
CA ASP A 168 -20.98 8.81 -9.55
C ASP A 168 -20.80 7.79 -10.69
N PHE A 169 -20.85 6.51 -10.34
CA PHE A 169 -20.77 5.40 -11.30
C PHE A 169 -22.05 4.55 -11.31
N GLY A 170 -23.04 4.86 -10.46
CA GLY A 170 -24.32 4.14 -10.34
C GLY A 170 -24.64 3.73 -8.91
N GLY A 171 -25.38 2.63 -8.73
CA GLY A 171 -25.92 2.22 -7.41
C GLY A 171 -25.71 0.74 -7.05
N THR A 172 -25.03 -0.05 -7.89
CA THR A 172 -24.65 -1.42 -7.52
C THR A 172 -23.46 -1.41 -6.54
N GLY A 173 -23.20 -2.52 -5.86
CA GLY A 173 -22.01 -2.64 -5.00
C GLY A 173 -20.71 -2.31 -5.71
N ARG A 174 -20.56 -2.75 -6.97
CA ARG A 174 -19.39 -2.41 -7.80
C ARG A 174 -19.35 -0.92 -8.15
N ASP A 175 -20.48 -0.27 -8.41
CA ASP A 175 -20.53 1.15 -8.72
C ASP A 175 -20.14 2.01 -7.51
N LEU A 176 -20.57 1.61 -6.31
CA LEU A 176 -20.19 2.26 -5.07
C LEU A 176 -18.68 2.08 -4.78
N TYR A 177 -18.16 0.87 -4.98
CA TYR A 177 -16.72 0.62 -4.89
C TYR A 177 -15.93 1.47 -5.91
N ASP A 178 -16.40 1.59 -7.14
CA ASP A 178 -15.77 2.45 -8.15
C ASP A 178 -15.78 3.94 -7.72
N SER A 179 -16.82 4.38 -6.98
CA SER A 179 -16.86 5.71 -6.35
C SER A 179 -15.77 5.89 -5.29
N GLU A 180 -15.57 4.88 -4.43
CA GLU A 180 -14.49 4.87 -3.44
C GLU A 180 -13.11 4.89 -4.10
N VAL A 181 -12.90 4.08 -5.14
CA VAL A 181 -11.64 4.05 -5.88
C VAL A 181 -11.33 5.41 -6.49
N ALA A 182 -12.34 6.06 -7.10
CA ALA A 182 -12.14 7.38 -7.70
C ALA A 182 -11.88 8.48 -6.64
N TYR A 183 -12.48 8.36 -5.48
CA TYR A 183 -12.22 9.24 -4.35
C TYR A 183 -10.79 9.08 -3.83
N VAL A 184 -10.32 7.84 -3.62
CA VAL A 184 -8.93 7.56 -3.25
C VAL A 184 -7.97 8.04 -4.32
N ASP A 185 -8.25 7.76 -5.60
CA ASP A 185 -7.42 8.20 -6.74
C ASP A 185 -7.22 9.72 -6.73
N HIS A 186 -8.30 10.48 -6.50
CA HIS A 186 -8.23 11.93 -6.38
C HIS A 186 -7.26 12.36 -5.27
N HIS A 187 -7.37 11.77 -4.09
CA HIS A 187 -6.56 12.14 -2.93
C HIS A 187 -5.11 11.67 -3.02
N VAL A 188 -4.86 10.47 -3.52
CA VAL A 188 -3.49 9.98 -3.87
C VAL A 188 -2.86 10.91 -4.91
N GLY A 189 -3.65 11.34 -5.90
CA GLY A 189 -3.22 12.32 -6.91
C GLY A 189 -2.75 13.63 -6.31
N ARG A 190 -3.36 14.12 -5.23
CA ARG A 190 -2.92 15.33 -4.51
C ARG A 190 -1.52 15.16 -3.91
N VAL A 191 -1.22 14.00 -3.34
CA VAL A 191 0.12 13.72 -2.78
C VAL A 191 1.15 13.65 -3.90
N ILE A 192 0.84 12.94 -4.99
CA ILE A 192 1.72 12.87 -6.17
C ILE A 192 2.00 14.28 -6.73
N GLU A 193 0.97 15.09 -6.86
CA GLU A 193 1.09 16.47 -7.35
C GLU A 193 1.92 17.35 -6.41
N ALA A 194 1.79 17.17 -5.09
CA ALA A 194 2.60 17.88 -4.10
C ALA A 194 4.09 17.52 -4.22
N ILE A 195 4.42 16.25 -4.45
CA ILE A 195 5.79 15.79 -4.74
C ILE A 195 6.27 16.41 -6.04
N ASP A 196 5.49 16.34 -7.12
CA ASP A 196 5.86 16.84 -8.45
C ASP A 196 6.11 18.36 -8.48
N LYS A 197 5.45 19.12 -7.62
CA LYS A 197 5.62 20.58 -7.47
C LYS A 197 6.71 21.01 -6.47
N SER A 198 7.38 20.06 -5.85
CA SER A 198 8.37 20.31 -4.81
C SER A 198 9.78 19.89 -5.25
N PRO A 199 10.83 20.24 -4.50
CA PRO A 199 12.21 19.75 -4.71
C PRO A 199 12.34 18.22 -4.56
N LEU A 200 11.29 17.52 -4.14
CA LEU A 200 11.26 16.06 -4.00
C LEU A 200 11.06 15.33 -5.33
N LYS A 201 10.58 16.00 -6.37
CA LYS A 201 10.21 15.44 -7.66
C LYS A 201 11.26 14.48 -8.23
N ASP A 202 12.51 14.90 -8.26
CA ASP A 202 13.60 14.15 -8.91
C ASP A 202 14.38 13.25 -7.95
N ARG A 203 13.91 13.10 -6.71
CA ARG A 203 14.58 12.32 -5.66
C ARG A 203 13.63 11.44 -4.84
N THR A 204 12.36 11.32 -5.24
CA THR A 204 11.38 10.47 -4.56
C THR A 204 10.90 9.36 -5.48
N ILE A 205 11.04 8.13 -5.03
CA ILE A 205 10.42 6.96 -5.64
C ILE A 205 9.01 6.84 -5.07
N ILE A 206 8.02 6.67 -5.95
CA ILE A 206 6.62 6.48 -5.54
C ILE A 206 6.21 5.07 -5.90
N MET A 207 5.74 4.31 -4.91
CA MET A 207 5.14 2.99 -5.10
C MET A 207 3.65 3.05 -4.79
N VAL A 208 2.81 2.58 -5.71
CA VAL A 208 1.37 2.40 -5.49
C VAL A 208 1.06 0.92 -5.62
N THR A 209 0.48 0.35 -4.57
CA THR A 209 0.06 -1.05 -4.53
C THR A 209 -1.15 -1.24 -3.62
N SER A 210 -1.65 -2.46 -3.55
CA SER A 210 -2.70 -2.87 -2.61
C SER A 210 -2.26 -4.10 -1.82
N ASP A 211 -2.89 -4.32 -0.69
CA ASP A 211 -2.71 -5.51 0.13
C ASP A 211 -3.55 -6.69 -0.35
N HIS A 212 -4.71 -6.45 -0.99
CA HIS A 212 -5.56 -7.42 -1.69
C HIS A 212 -6.60 -6.70 -2.55
N GLY A 213 -7.43 -7.47 -3.26
CA GLY A 213 -8.54 -6.98 -4.06
C GLY A 213 -9.91 -7.23 -3.40
N GLU A 214 -10.98 -7.23 -4.22
CA GLU A 214 -12.36 -7.32 -3.78
C GLU A 214 -13.21 -8.05 -4.82
N ALA A 215 -14.20 -8.87 -4.39
CA ALA A 215 -15.12 -9.59 -5.25
C ALA A 215 -16.52 -8.98 -5.23
N PHE A 216 -17.20 -8.98 -6.39
CA PHE A 216 -18.53 -8.40 -6.60
C PHE A 216 -19.51 -9.39 -7.24
N GLY A 217 -19.39 -10.67 -6.95
CA GLY A 217 -20.21 -11.74 -7.48
C GLY A 217 -19.45 -12.73 -8.36
N GLU A 218 -18.19 -12.44 -8.68
CA GLU A 218 -17.32 -13.39 -9.37
C GLU A 218 -17.20 -14.66 -8.51
N HIS A 219 -17.26 -15.83 -9.14
CA HIS A 219 -17.26 -17.15 -8.47
C HIS A 219 -18.33 -17.32 -7.38
N GLY A 220 -19.42 -16.53 -7.43
CA GLY A 220 -20.46 -16.52 -6.40
C GLY A 220 -20.03 -15.84 -5.09
N MET A 221 -18.91 -15.14 -5.08
CA MET A 221 -18.37 -14.45 -3.91
C MET A 221 -18.62 -12.95 -3.95
N VAL A 222 -18.75 -12.39 -2.75
CA VAL A 222 -18.70 -10.93 -2.51
C VAL A 222 -17.71 -10.65 -1.39
N ARG A 223 -17.09 -9.47 -1.42
CA ARG A 223 -16.05 -9.07 -0.47
C ARG A 223 -14.77 -9.93 -0.62
N HIS A 224 -13.99 -10.07 0.44
CA HIS A 224 -12.67 -10.69 0.45
C HIS A 224 -12.47 -11.63 1.65
N GLY A 225 -11.33 -12.34 1.71
CA GLY A 225 -10.86 -13.02 2.93
C GLY A 225 -10.84 -14.55 2.91
N PHE A 226 -11.53 -15.21 1.99
CA PHE A 226 -11.70 -16.66 2.06
C PHE A 226 -11.11 -17.44 0.89
N GLU A 227 -10.87 -16.80 -0.24
CA GLU A 227 -10.42 -17.43 -1.48
C GLU A 227 -9.22 -16.68 -2.08
N LEU A 228 -8.63 -17.26 -3.14
CA LEU A 228 -7.42 -16.74 -3.80
C LEU A 228 -7.64 -16.50 -5.31
N TRP A 229 -8.83 -16.02 -5.68
CA TRP A 229 -9.15 -15.67 -7.05
C TRP A 229 -8.41 -14.39 -7.51
N GLU A 230 -8.24 -14.23 -8.81
CA GLU A 230 -7.54 -13.07 -9.39
C GLU A 230 -8.11 -11.73 -8.88
N GLU A 231 -9.41 -11.64 -8.71
CA GLU A 231 -10.11 -10.45 -8.20
C GLU A 231 -9.69 -10.09 -6.77
N LEU A 232 -9.24 -11.08 -6.00
CA LEU A 232 -8.89 -10.94 -4.59
C LEU A 232 -7.40 -10.77 -4.35
N ILE A 233 -6.55 -11.37 -5.19
CA ILE A 233 -5.11 -11.39 -4.92
C ILE A 233 -4.27 -10.70 -5.99
N ARG A 234 -4.77 -10.48 -7.20
CA ARG A 234 -4.07 -9.65 -8.16
C ARG A 234 -4.30 -8.18 -7.81
N VAL A 235 -3.21 -7.43 -7.69
CA VAL A 235 -3.22 -6.06 -7.19
C VAL A 235 -2.42 -5.15 -8.12
N PRO A 236 -2.68 -3.84 -8.13
CA PRO A 236 -1.81 -2.91 -8.82
C PRO A 236 -0.41 -2.92 -8.17
N LEU A 237 0.62 -2.78 -9.00
CA LEU A 237 1.98 -2.45 -8.56
C LEU A 237 2.59 -1.52 -9.61
N ILE A 238 2.72 -0.26 -9.22
CA ILE A 238 3.26 0.83 -10.04
C ILE A 238 4.45 1.40 -9.28
N VAL A 239 5.60 1.50 -9.92
CA VAL A 239 6.80 2.07 -9.30
C VAL A 239 7.33 3.19 -10.20
N HIS A 240 7.17 4.42 -9.74
CA HIS A 240 7.77 5.58 -10.36
C HIS A 240 9.18 5.81 -9.80
N VAL A 241 10.16 5.77 -10.67
CA VAL A 241 11.56 6.08 -10.34
C VAL A 241 11.99 7.26 -11.20
N PRO A 242 12.41 8.39 -10.60
CA PRO A 242 12.87 9.53 -11.37
C PRO A 242 14.00 9.16 -12.34
N GLY A 243 13.88 9.59 -13.59
CA GLY A 243 14.88 9.31 -14.63
C GLY A 243 14.80 7.92 -15.27
N VAL A 244 13.90 7.06 -14.82
CA VAL A 244 13.65 5.73 -15.44
C VAL A 244 12.54 5.85 -16.47
N SER A 245 12.76 5.28 -17.67
CA SER A 245 11.76 5.24 -18.72
C SER A 245 10.58 4.34 -18.35
N PRO A 246 9.34 4.77 -18.66
CA PRO A 246 8.15 3.96 -18.36
C PRO A 246 8.15 2.67 -19.17
N ARG A 247 7.67 1.58 -18.54
CA ARG A 247 7.52 0.28 -19.21
C ARG A 247 6.57 -0.63 -18.45
N LYS A 248 6.19 -1.72 -19.12
CA LYS A 248 5.38 -2.78 -18.55
C LYS A 248 6.24 -4.02 -18.29
N VAL A 249 6.10 -4.61 -17.11
CA VAL A 249 6.75 -5.86 -16.71
C VAL A 249 5.70 -6.96 -16.67
N ALA A 250 5.80 -7.91 -17.59
CA ALA A 250 4.84 -9.02 -17.72
C ALA A 250 5.17 -10.22 -16.81
N VAL A 251 6.37 -10.23 -16.21
CA VAL A 251 6.78 -11.28 -15.28
C VAL A 251 5.96 -11.18 -13.99
N ARG A 252 5.56 -12.35 -13.46
CA ARG A 252 4.82 -12.40 -12.20
C ARG A 252 5.71 -11.92 -11.04
N ARG A 253 5.18 -10.98 -10.26
CA ARG A 253 5.79 -10.43 -9.04
C ARG A 253 4.77 -10.42 -7.91
N GLY A 254 5.21 -10.16 -6.69
CA GLY A 254 4.32 -10.17 -5.54
C GLY A 254 4.68 -9.16 -4.48
N ALA A 255 3.77 -8.95 -3.53
CA ALA A 255 4.00 -8.10 -2.38
C ALA A 255 5.17 -8.59 -1.51
N ILE A 256 5.57 -9.87 -1.64
CA ILE A 256 6.78 -10.43 -1.02
C ILE A 256 8.05 -9.73 -1.47
N ASP A 257 8.06 -9.17 -2.68
CA ASP A 257 9.20 -8.53 -3.32
C ASP A 257 9.38 -7.07 -2.87
N LEU A 258 8.43 -6.50 -2.12
CA LEU A 258 8.48 -5.10 -1.69
C LEU A 258 9.64 -4.82 -0.73
N VAL A 259 9.81 -5.64 0.31
CA VAL A 259 10.87 -5.44 1.31
C VAL A 259 12.26 -5.52 0.70
N PRO A 260 12.64 -6.60 -0.04
CA PRO A 260 13.94 -6.64 -0.66
C PRO A 260 14.16 -5.49 -1.65
N THR A 261 13.11 -5.05 -2.36
CA THR A 261 13.21 -3.89 -3.25
C THR A 261 13.49 -2.60 -2.49
N VAL A 262 12.77 -2.34 -1.40
CA VAL A 262 12.99 -1.16 -0.56
C VAL A 262 14.40 -1.16 0.02
N LEU A 263 14.88 -2.30 0.53
CA LEU A 263 16.24 -2.41 1.05
C LEU A 263 17.29 -2.09 -0.02
N ASP A 264 17.16 -2.64 -1.22
CA ASP A 264 18.07 -2.36 -2.34
C ASP A 264 18.05 -0.89 -2.75
N LEU A 265 16.87 -0.27 -2.81
CA LEU A 265 16.73 1.16 -3.14
C LEU A 265 17.44 2.05 -2.12
N PHE A 266 17.46 1.67 -0.85
CA PHE A 266 18.24 2.34 0.19
C PHE A 266 19.69 1.82 0.30
N ARG A 267 20.11 0.90 -0.58
CA ARG A 267 21.44 0.28 -0.59
C ARG A 267 21.78 -0.42 0.73
N LEU A 268 20.78 -1.04 1.34
CA LEU A 268 20.93 -1.80 2.58
C LEU A 268 21.16 -3.29 2.26
N PRO A 269 21.96 -4.00 3.06
CA PRO A 269 22.18 -5.42 2.85
C PRO A 269 20.90 -6.22 3.09
N MET A 270 20.69 -7.26 2.29
CA MET A 270 19.65 -8.25 2.57
C MET A 270 19.97 -8.99 3.86
N PRO A 271 19.00 -9.19 4.75
CA PRO A 271 19.19 -10.00 5.92
C PRO A 271 19.57 -11.43 5.51
N GLN A 272 20.72 -11.88 5.99
CA GLN A 272 21.24 -13.24 5.78
C GLN A 272 21.17 -14.04 7.08
N GLY A 273 20.15 -13.77 7.90
CA GLY A 273 20.02 -14.36 9.21
C GLY A 273 19.82 -15.87 9.19
N ASP A 274 20.40 -16.53 10.15
CA ASP A 274 20.04 -17.87 10.57
C ASP A 274 18.73 -17.80 11.38
N GLY A 275 17.75 -18.57 11.00
CA GLY A 275 16.53 -18.73 11.77
C GLY A 275 15.43 -17.71 11.49
N THR A 276 15.29 -16.64 12.28
CA THR A 276 14.09 -15.78 12.22
C THR A 276 14.25 -14.51 11.40
N ASP A 277 15.47 -14.00 11.20
CA ASP A 277 15.72 -12.73 10.51
C ASP A 277 16.14 -12.94 9.04
N PHE A 278 15.19 -13.24 8.18
CA PHE A 278 15.36 -13.41 6.75
C PHE A 278 14.25 -12.69 5.96
N VAL A 279 14.45 -12.58 4.64
CA VAL A 279 13.49 -12.05 3.68
C VAL A 279 13.36 -13.05 2.54
N SER A 280 12.13 -13.43 2.17
CA SER A 280 11.86 -14.50 1.18
C SER A 280 11.70 -13.99 -0.25
N GLY A 281 11.38 -12.70 -0.45
CA GLY A 281 11.17 -12.12 -1.77
C GLY A 281 12.46 -11.83 -2.53
N THR A 282 12.31 -11.40 -3.76
CA THR A 282 13.40 -10.98 -4.65
C THR A 282 13.24 -9.51 -4.99
N SER A 283 14.32 -8.74 -4.94
CA SER A 283 14.29 -7.33 -5.31
C SER A 283 13.85 -7.12 -6.75
N LEU A 284 12.96 -6.16 -6.95
CA LEU A 284 12.50 -5.69 -8.26
C LEU A 284 13.49 -4.72 -8.93
N LEU A 285 14.65 -4.44 -8.32
CA LEU A 285 15.58 -3.42 -8.81
C LEU A 285 15.98 -3.66 -10.26
N LEU A 286 16.22 -4.92 -10.65
CA LEU A 286 16.53 -5.25 -12.05
C LEU A 286 15.37 -4.93 -13.00
N ASP A 287 14.14 -5.23 -12.59
CA ASP A 287 12.94 -4.88 -13.37
C ASP A 287 12.74 -3.36 -13.45
N LEU A 288 13.26 -2.60 -12.50
CA LEU A 288 13.15 -1.14 -12.46
C LEU A 288 14.22 -0.43 -13.31
N VAL A 289 15.37 -1.04 -13.59
CA VAL A 289 16.50 -0.35 -14.24
C VAL A 289 16.89 -0.93 -15.61
N GLN A 290 16.40 -2.11 -15.97
CA GLN A 290 16.62 -2.74 -17.28
C GLN A 290 15.49 -2.42 -18.26
#